data_7d4d7a6c98f6882bf9ade37ad0cd0d83
#
_entry.id   7d4d7a6c98f6882bf9ade37ad0cd0d83
#
_cell.length_a   1.000
_cell.length_b   1.000
_cell.length_c   1.000
_cell.angle_alpha   90.00
_cell.angle_beta   90.00
_cell.angle_gamma   90.00
#
_symmetry.space_group_name_H-M   'P 1'
#
loop_
_entity.id
_entity.type
_entity.pdbx_description
1 polymer ?
#
loop_
_entity_poly.entity_id
_entity_poly.type
_entity_poly.pdbx_seq_one_letter_code
_entity_poly.pdbx_strand_id
1 'polypeptide(L)'
;MDTVNRRTFLAGAGAALAGAVIPNQATGQPSASNADHGGRGNPIAVATYSFWRFKDNQKMPIVECIDHAARMGFDGVDILLIQMDDQSKGALNKIKRHALINGLDLCCMSTHQGFVSPDEARRQKNVDLTIQQIEIAYQLGVPIVRINTGRWGTSGNFDELMANRGIEPVLPGHTEDEGFKWVIDAIEKCLPKAEECGVILGLENHWGLARTPEGLLRIVNEIDSPWLQVLLDTGNFLEDPYDKLEM
;
A
#
# COMPACT_ATOMS: atom_id res chain seq x y z
N MET A 1 -20.02 -31.56 6.95
CA MET A 1 -19.50 -30.71 5.85
C MET A 1 -18.00 -30.79 5.93
N ASP A 2 -17.40 -31.66 5.11
CA ASP A 2 -15.98 -31.94 5.18
C ASP A 2 -15.18 -30.81 4.54
N THR A 3 -14.34 -30.17 5.34
CA THR A 3 -13.38 -29.16 4.88
C THR A 3 -12.29 -29.87 4.07
N VAL A 4 -12.28 -29.65 2.76
CA VAL A 4 -11.20 -30.13 1.88
C VAL A 4 -9.91 -29.40 2.22
N ASN A 5 -8.96 -30.14 2.80
CA ASN A 5 -7.65 -29.64 3.21
C ASN A 5 -6.81 -29.32 1.95
N ARG A 6 -6.17 -28.14 1.93
CA ARG A 6 -5.30 -27.63 0.83
C ARG A 6 -4.22 -28.64 0.37
N ARG A 7 -3.87 -29.63 1.16
CA ARG A 7 -2.90 -30.68 0.83
C ARG A 7 -3.43 -31.75 -0.15
N THR A 8 -4.75 -31.87 -0.30
CA THR A 8 -5.35 -32.89 -1.20
C THR A 8 -5.42 -32.43 -2.65
N PHE A 9 -5.22 -31.12 -2.92
CA PHE A 9 -5.29 -30.57 -4.28
C PHE A 9 -4.05 -30.84 -5.13
N LEU A 10 -2.87 -31.04 -4.51
CA LEU A 10 -1.61 -31.24 -5.21
C LEU A 10 -1.37 -32.66 -5.73
N ALA A 11 -2.23 -33.62 -5.39
CA ALA A 11 -2.07 -35.03 -5.83
C ALA A 11 -2.78 -35.37 -7.14
N GLY A 12 -3.57 -34.42 -7.70
CA GLY A 12 -4.44 -34.68 -8.86
C GLY A 12 -3.99 -34.12 -10.22
N ALA A 13 -2.89 -33.36 -10.29
CA ALA A 13 -2.50 -32.60 -11.50
C ALA A 13 -1.36 -33.23 -12.32
N GLY A 14 -1.37 -34.53 -12.49
CA GLY A 14 -0.36 -35.24 -13.27
C GLY A 14 -0.95 -36.15 -14.35
N ALA A 15 -1.57 -35.63 -15.40
CA ALA A 15 -1.73 -36.29 -16.71
C ALA A 15 -2.66 -35.47 -17.62
N ALA A 16 -2.09 -34.74 -18.59
CA ALA A 16 -2.55 -34.59 -19.98
C ALA A 16 -1.86 -33.39 -20.64
N LEU A 17 -0.71 -33.67 -21.28
CA LEU A 17 -0.16 -32.80 -22.34
C LEU A 17 -0.34 -33.54 -23.67
N ALA A 18 -1.29 -33.12 -24.49
CA ALA A 18 -1.31 -33.43 -25.91
C ALA A 18 -1.92 -32.22 -26.67
N GLY A 19 -1.13 -31.76 -27.61
CA GLY A 19 -1.17 -30.64 -28.50
C GLY A 19 -2.50 -30.11 -29.02
N ALA A 20 -2.55 -28.77 -29.13
CA ALA A 20 -3.40 -28.09 -30.09
C ALA A 20 -2.72 -26.80 -30.56
N VAL A 21 -2.56 -26.71 -31.88
CA VAL A 21 -2.06 -25.57 -32.65
C VAL A 21 -3.11 -24.45 -32.59
N ILE A 22 -2.69 -23.26 -32.21
CA ILE A 22 -3.57 -22.07 -32.17
C ILE A 22 -3.30 -21.19 -33.39
N PRO A 23 -4.30 -20.85 -34.23
CA PRO A 23 -4.13 -19.80 -35.22
C PRO A 23 -4.35 -18.43 -34.58
N ASN A 24 -3.42 -17.53 -34.86
CA ASN A 24 -3.39 -16.14 -34.48
C ASN A 24 -4.50 -15.34 -35.21
N GLN A 25 -5.41 -14.69 -34.46
CA GLN A 25 -6.16 -13.55 -34.94
C GLN A 25 -6.35 -12.53 -33.81
N ALA A 26 -5.69 -11.39 -33.97
CA ALA A 26 -5.91 -10.21 -33.18
C ALA A 26 -7.16 -9.49 -33.65
N THR A 27 -8.04 -9.08 -32.74
CA THR A 27 -8.81 -7.83 -32.64
C THR A 27 -9.98 -8.04 -31.68
N GLY A 28 -9.99 -7.35 -30.55
CA GLY A 28 -11.15 -7.30 -29.66
C GLY A 28 -10.75 -6.63 -28.35
N GLN A 29 -11.29 -5.43 -28.10
CA GLN A 29 -11.23 -4.78 -26.79
C GLN A 29 -11.59 -5.80 -25.68
N PRO A 30 -10.93 -5.78 -24.55
CA PRO A 30 -11.36 -6.59 -23.42
C PRO A 30 -12.67 -6.01 -22.90
N SER A 31 -13.78 -6.67 -23.21
CA SER A 31 -14.98 -6.53 -22.40
C SER A 31 -14.65 -7.03 -21.01
N ALA A 32 -14.92 -6.23 -19.99
CA ALA A 32 -14.87 -6.67 -18.60
C ALA A 32 -15.89 -7.84 -18.46
N SER A 33 -15.43 -9.07 -18.69
CA SER A 33 -16.18 -10.24 -18.29
C SER A 33 -16.04 -10.35 -16.78
N ASN A 34 -17.16 -10.24 -16.05
CA ASN A 34 -17.26 -10.76 -14.70
C ASN A 34 -16.90 -12.24 -14.75
N ALA A 35 -15.62 -12.56 -14.58
CA ALA A 35 -15.19 -13.90 -14.30
C ALA A 35 -15.81 -14.25 -12.95
N ASP A 36 -16.80 -15.15 -12.98
CA ASP A 36 -17.34 -15.81 -11.78
C ASP A 36 -16.16 -16.58 -11.13
N HIS A 37 -15.47 -15.92 -10.20
CA HIS A 37 -14.44 -16.54 -9.38
C HIS A 37 -15.12 -17.44 -8.37
N GLY A 38 -15.54 -18.61 -8.84
CA GLY A 38 -16.29 -19.62 -8.11
C GLY A 38 -15.99 -19.66 -6.61
N GLY A 39 -16.81 -18.99 -5.82
CA GLY A 39 -17.03 -19.26 -4.42
C GLY A 39 -15.93 -18.79 -3.42
N ARG A 40 -14.84 -18.14 -3.81
CA ARG A 40 -13.94 -17.45 -2.88
C ARG A 40 -14.34 -15.99 -2.78
N GLY A 41 -14.69 -15.54 -1.58
CA GLY A 41 -14.81 -14.11 -1.27
C GLY A 41 -13.50 -13.38 -1.59
N ASN A 42 -13.54 -12.05 -1.63
CA ASN A 42 -12.33 -11.26 -1.79
C ASN A 42 -11.31 -11.60 -0.69
N PRO A 43 -10.00 -11.72 -1.01
CA PRO A 43 -8.97 -11.93 0.00
C PRO A 43 -8.99 -10.80 1.03
N ILE A 44 -8.86 -11.14 2.30
CA ILE A 44 -8.82 -10.17 3.40
C ILE A 44 -7.46 -10.25 4.08
N ALA A 45 -6.77 -9.11 4.15
CA ALA A 45 -5.51 -8.98 4.86
C ALA A 45 -5.67 -8.15 6.15
N VAL A 46 -4.69 -8.28 7.05
CA VAL A 46 -4.59 -7.45 8.25
C VAL A 46 -3.27 -6.68 8.26
N ALA A 47 -3.33 -5.39 8.60
CA ALA A 47 -2.12 -4.60 8.79
C ALA A 47 -1.44 -4.95 10.13
N THR A 48 -0.11 -5.09 10.12
CA THR A 48 0.66 -5.30 11.36
C THR A 48 0.49 -4.15 12.35
N TYR A 49 0.16 -2.95 11.85
CA TYR A 49 -0.27 -1.82 12.67
C TYR A 49 -1.38 -2.18 13.66
N SER A 50 -2.34 -3.02 13.28
CA SER A 50 -3.48 -3.43 14.11
C SER A 50 -3.05 -4.12 15.40
N PHE A 51 -1.88 -4.75 15.41
CA PHE A 51 -1.32 -5.44 16.58
C PHE A 51 -0.47 -4.53 17.48
N TRP A 52 -0.09 -3.35 17.00
CA TRP A 52 0.72 -2.40 17.75
C TRP A 52 -0.02 -1.08 18.06
N ARG A 53 -0.55 -0.42 17.04
CA ARG A 53 -1.27 0.87 17.15
C ARG A 53 -0.44 1.98 17.81
N PHE A 54 0.90 1.93 17.65
CA PHE A 54 1.86 2.84 18.27
C PHE A 54 1.78 2.93 19.81
N LYS A 55 1.20 1.92 20.46
CA LYS A 55 1.14 1.88 21.91
C LYS A 55 2.52 1.55 22.48
N ASP A 56 2.93 2.33 23.50
CA ASP A 56 4.20 2.10 24.18
C ASP A 56 4.29 0.67 24.74
N ASN A 57 5.49 0.09 24.62
CA ASN A 57 5.79 -1.27 25.08
C ASN A 57 4.90 -2.41 24.52
N GLN A 58 4.16 -2.16 23.42
CA GLN A 58 3.30 -3.14 22.77
C GLN A 58 3.72 -3.44 21.33
N LYS A 59 4.90 -3.00 20.91
CA LYS A 59 5.41 -3.26 19.55
C LYS A 59 5.63 -4.76 19.37
N MET A 60 4.79 -5.38 18.53
CA MET A 60 4.86 -6.82 18.25
C MET A 60 5.80 -7.05 17.05
N PRO A 61 6.71 -8.02 17.11
CA PRO A 61 7.54 -8.41 15.97
C PRO A 61 6.70 -8.84 14.76
N ILE A 62 7.16 -8.52 13.54
CA ILE A 62 6.42 -8.82 12.29
C ILE A 62 6.10 -10.33 12.17
N VAL A 63 7.01 -11.21 12.55
CA VAL A 63 6.79 -12.66 12.50
C VAL A 63 5.65 -13.11 13.43
N GLU A 64 5.51 -12.50 14.60
CA GLU A 64 4.41 -12.77 15.52
C GLU A 64 3.08 -12.23 14.98
N CYS A 65 3.09 -11.07 14.31
CA CYS A 65 1.90 -10.56 13.62
C CYS A 65 1.43 -11.54 12.54
N ILE A 66 2.35 -12.11 11.76
CA ILE A 66 2.07 -13.13 10.74
C ILE A 66 1.44 -14.38 11.38
N ASP A 67 1.97 -14.86 12.51
CA ASP A 67 1.40 -15.99 13.23
C ASP A 67 -0.02 -15.72 13.73
N HIS A 68 -0.28 -14.50 14.23
CA HIS A 68 -1.63 -14.08 14.62
C HIS A 68 -2.58 -14.01 13.43
N ALA A 69 -2.15 -13.38 12.32
CA ALA A 69 -2.94 -13.29 11.11
C ALA A 69 -3.33 -14.67 10.57
N ALA A 70 -2.38 -15.61 10.54
CA ALA A 70 -2.63 -16.99 10.11
C ALA A 70 -3.65 -17.70 11.00
N ARG A 71 -3.52 -17.57 12.33
CA ARG A 71 -4.47 -18.17 13.28
C ARG A 71 -5.87 -17.57 13.19
N MET A 72 -5.98 -16.29 12.86
CA MET A 72 -7.25 -15.61 12.67
C MET A 72 -7.91 -15.91 11.33
N GLY A 73 -7.21 -16.54 10.38
CA GLY A 73 -7.73 -16.93 9.07
C GLY A 73 -7.68 -15.83 8.02
N PHE A 74 -6.85 -14.81 8.19
CA PHE A 74 -6.57 -13.83 7.14
C PHE A 74 -5.85 -14.46 5.95
N ASP A 75 -6.02 -13.88 4.76
CA ASP A 75 -5.36 -14.32 3.53
C ASP A 75 -4.00 -13.64 3.33
N GLY A 76 -3.78 -12.49 3.94
CA GLY A 76 -2.54 -11.73 3.79
C GLY A 76 -2.24 -10.77 4.93
N VAL A 77 -1.08 -10.12 4.81
CA VAL A 77 -0.58 -9.15 5.78
C VAL A 77 -0.06 -7.90 5.05
N ASP A 78 -0.48 -6.73 5.51
CA ASP A 78 0.15 -5.46 5.22
C ASP A 78 1.21 -5.16 6.29
N ILE A 79 2.45 -4.96 5.87
CA ILE A 79 3.56 -4.69 6.78
C ILE A 79 3.71 -3.19 7.01
N LEU A 80 3.56 -2.74 8.24
CA LEU A 80 3.95 -1.39 8.64
C LEU A 80 5.49 -1.32 8.77
N LEU A 81 6.16 -0.67 7.83
CA LEU A 81 7.62 -0.68 7.74
C LEU A 81 8.33 -0.20 9.02
N ILE A 82 7.84 0.85 9.66
CA ILE A 82 8.43 1.40 10.89
C ILE A 82 8.35 0.42 12.09
N GLN A 83 7.54 -0.65 11.96
CA GLN A 83 7.47 -1.72 12.95
C GLN A 83 8.63 -2.72 12.82
N MET A 84 9.32 -2.74 11.68
CA MET A 84 10.47 -3.60 11.43
C MET A 84 11.73 -3.02 12.10
N ASP A 85 12.30 -3.75 13.06
CA ASP A 85 13.55 -3.33 13.74
C ASP A 85 14.80 -3.66 12.92
N ASP A 86 14.75 -4.71 12.10
CA ASP A 86 15.83 -5.15 11.24
C ASP A 86 15.34 -5.25 9.78
N GLN A 87 15.92 -4.45 8.90
CA GLN A 87 15.63 -4.40 7.47
C GLN A 87 16.76 -5.04 6.64
N SER A 88 17.66 -5.77 7.27
CA SER A 88 18.70 -6.51 6.55
C SER A 88 18.09 -7.57 5.63
N LYS A 89 18.80 -7.90 4.54
CA LYS A 89 18.37 -8.94 3.59
C LYS A 89 18.04 -10.26 4.29
N GLY A 90 18.77 -10.61 5.35
CA GLY A 90 18.51 -11.80 6.13
C GLY A 90 17.18 -11.75 6.89
N ALA A 91 16.85 -10.61 7.48
CA ALA A 91 15.58 -10.40 8.18
C ALA A 91 14.40 -10.40 7.20
N LEU A 92 14.53 -9.69 6.07
CA LEU A 92 13.51 -9.67 5.02
C LEU A 92 13.21 -11.08 4.48
N ASN A 93 14.24 -11.88 4.21
CA ASN A 93 14.09 -13.26 3.77
C ASN A 93 13.40 -14.15 4.81
N LYS A 94 13.65 -13.93 6.11
CA LYS A 94 12.95 -14.64 7.20
C LYS A 94 11.46 -14.30 7.20
N ILE A 95 11.10 -13.01 7.12
CA ILE A 95 9.70 -12.55 7.07
C ILE A 95 9.00 -13.15 5.86
N LYS A 96 9.59 -13.04 4.67
CA LYS A 96 9.05 -13.60 3.42
C LYS A 96 8.79 -15.10 3.53
N ARG A 97 9.80 -15.85 4.00
CA ARG A 97 9.66 -17.30 4.22
C ARG A 97 8.58 -17.62 5.26
N HIS A 98 8.51 -16.82 6.33
CA HIS A 98 7.56 -17.07 7.42
C HIS A 98 6.11 -16.87 6.94
N ALA A 99 5.83 -15.81 6.17
CA ALA A 99 4.52 -15.61 5.54
C ALA A 99 4.16 -16.79 4.62
N LEU A 100 5.09 -17.20 3.73
CA LEU A 100 4.88 -18.28 2.78
C LEU A 100 4.51 -19.60 3.47
N ILE A 101 5.23 -20.02 4.53
CA ILE A 101 4.95 -21.28 5.21
C ILE A 101 3.65 -21.26 6.01
N ASN A 102 3.17 -20.08 6.39
CA ASN A 102 1.88 -19.86 7.03
C ASN A 102 0.73 -19.69 6.01
N GLY A 103 1.03 -19.68 4.70
CA GLY A 103 0.05 -19.56 3.63
C GLY A 103 -0.55 -18.16 3.51
N LEU A 104 0.19 -17.12 3.91
CA LEU A 104 -0.20 -15.72 3.84
C LEU A 104 0.54 -14.98 2.74
N ASP A 105 -0.16 -14.11 2.04
CA ASP A 105 0.44 -13.16 1.11
C ASP A 105 0.94 -11.92 1.85
N LEU A 106 2.12 -11.42 1.47
CA LEU A 106 2.55 -10.07 1.84
C LEU A 106 1.99 -9.12 0.79
N CYS A 107 0.82 -8.52 1.05
CA CYS A 107 0.04 -7.82 0.02
C CYS A 107 0.38 -6.34 -0.10
N CYS A 108 0.84 -5.71 0.96
CA CYS A 108 1.17 -4.29 1.01
C CYS A 108 2.29 -4.03 2.03
N MET A 109 3.01 -2.93 1.84
CA MET A 109 3.93 -2.37 2.83
C MET A 109 3.59 -0.91 3.07
N SER A 110 3.13 -0.60 4.27
CA SER A 110 2.73 0.75 4.66
C SER A 110 3.92 1.58 5.12
N THR A 111 4.10 2.74 4.50
CA THR A 111 5.18 3.69 4.78
C THR A 111 4.64 5.10 5.04
N HIS A 112 5.51 6.02 5.48
CA HIS A 112 5.14 7.40 5.76
C HIS A 112 6.12 8.35 5.09
N GLN A 113 5.60 9.28 4.28
CA GLN A 113 6.36 10.29 3.56
C GLN A 113 6.10 11.68 4.14
N GLY A 114 7.03 12.58 3.90
CA GLY A 114 6.93 13.99 4.25
C GLY A 114 7.28 14.88 3.07
N PHE A 115 6.56 14.72 1.95
CA PHE A 115 6.81 15.48 0.72
C PHE A 115 6.32 16.92 0.80
N VAL A 116 5.31 17.21 1.62
CA VAL A 116 4.84 18.58 1.86
C VAL A 116 5.85 19.32 2.73
N SER A 117 6.79 20.02 2.09
CA SER A 117 7.81 20.83 2.77
C SER A 117 8.37 21.88 1.83
N PRO A 118 8.57 23.14 2.26
CA PRO A 118 9.29 24.14 1.48
C PRO A 118 10.79 23.83 1.37
N ASP A 119 11.34 23.06 2.28
CA ASP A 119 12.75 22.64 2.28
C ASP A 119 12.98 21.54 1.24
N GLU A 120 13.71 21.90 0.17
CA GLU A 120 14.04 21.00 -0.93
C GLU A 120 14.92 19.82 -0.48
N ALA A 121 15.87 20.05 0.42
CA ALA A 121 16.73 18.98 0.92
C ALA A 121 15.93 17.96 1.73
N ARG A 122 14.94 18.43 2.50
CA ARG A 122 14.00 17.54 3.20
C ARG A 122 13.15 16.75 2.23
N ARG A 123 12.64 17.35 1.16
CA ARG A 123 11.89 16.63 0.12
C ARG A 123 12.76 15.57 -0.55
N GLN A 124 13.98 15.92 -0.95
CA GLN A 124 14.90 14.98 -1.59
C GLN A 124 15.22 13.79 -0.67
N LYS A 125 15.47 14.04 0.62
CA LYS A 125 15.67 12.97 1.61
C LYS A 125 14.47 12.02 1.69
N ASN A 126 13.24 12.54 1.60
CA ASN A 126 12.03 11.70 1.56
C ASN A 126 11.92 10.90 0.26
N VAL A 127 12.32 11.45 -0.87
CA VAL A 127 12.41 10.73 -2.16
C VAL A 127 13.41 9.58 -2.04
N ASP A 128 14.63 9.85 -1.58
CA ASP A 128 15.67 8.83 -1.42
C ASP A 128 15.23 7.69 -0.47
N LEU A 129 14.58 8.05 0.63
CA LEU A 129 13.99 7.09 1.56
C LEU A 129 12.89 6.25 0.90
N THR A 130 12.01 6.87 0.12
CA THR A 130 10.93 6.16 -0.57
C THR A 130 11.49 5.19 -1.62
N ILE A 131 12.54 5.57 -2.34
CA ILE A 131 13.25 4.68 -3.28
C ILE A 131 13.82 3.45 -2.54
N GLN A 132 14.44 3.63 -1.38
CA GLN A 132 14.89 2.52 -0.55
C GLN A 132 13.74 1.64 -0.06
N GLN A 133 12.61 2.22 0.28
CA GLN A 133 11.41 1.49 0.70
C GLN A 133 10.82 0.64 -0.44
N ILE A 134 10.85 1.15 -1.67
CA ILE A 134 10.47 0.38 -2.87
C ILE A 134 11.38 -0.85 -3.05
N GLU A 135 12.68 -0.71 -2.85
CA GLU A 135 13.64 -1.81 -2.91
C GLU A 135 13.40 -2.86 -1.80
N ILE A 136 13.03 -2.43 -0.60
CA ILE A 136 12.64 -3.33 0.49
C ILE A 136 11.37 -4.10 0.12
N ALA A 137 10.36 -3.43 -0.43
CA ALA A 137 9.13 -4.08 -0.90
C ALA A 137 9.43 -5.13 -1.98
N TYR A 138 10.27 -4.80 -2.96
CA TYR A 138 10.73 -5.73 -3.99
C TYR A 138 11.41 -6.97 -3.37
N GLN A 139 12.32 -6.79 -2.42
CA GLN A 139 13.00 -7.90 -1.75
C GLN A 139 12.04 -8.79 -0.96
N LEU A 140 11.04 -8.20 -0.32
CA LEU A 140 9.96 -8.92 0.37
C LEU A 140 9.01 -9.63 -0.61
N GLY A 141 8.96 -9.19 -1.88
CA GLY A 141 7.97 -9.63 -2.85
C GLY A 141 6.60 -9.02 -2.62
N VAL A 142 6.55 -7.84 -2.01
CA VAL A 142 5.34 -7.05 -1.78
C VAL A 142 5.01 -6.26 -3.05
N PRO A 143 3.79 -6.35 -3.61
CA PRO A 143 3.45 -5.68 -4.87
C PRO A 143 3.11 -4.20 -4.72
N ILE A 144 2.76 -3.74 -3.51
CA ILE A 144 2.26 -2.39 -3.27
C ILE A 144 3.00 -1.74 -2.10
N VAL A 145 3.49 -0.52 -2.29
CA VAL A 145 3.94 0.36 -1.20
C VAL A 145 2.90 1.45 -1.00
N ARG A 146 2.25 1.47 0.16
CA ARG A 146 1.38 2.56 0.54
C ARG A 146 2.21 3.79 0.87
N ILE A 147 1.93 4.89 0.19
CA ILE A 147 2.51 6.21 0.41
C ILE A 147 1.45 7.23 0.80
N ASN A 148 1.87 8.34 1.39
CA ASN A 148 1.04 9.51 1.64
C ASN A 148 1.79 10.80 1.27
N THR A 149 1.07 11.93 1.25
CA THR A 149 1.67 13.23 0.87
C THR A 149 2.57 13.82 1.98
N GLY A 150 2.38 13.38 3.21
CA GLY A 150 2.81 14.14 4.37
C GLY A 150 1.85 15.30 4.66
N ARG A 151 2.21 16.12 5.65
CA ARG A 151 1.37 17.20 6.19
C ARG A 151 2.13 18.51 6.22
N TRP A 152 1.40 19.63 6.33
CA TRP A 152 2.01 20.96 6.55
C TRP A 152 2.77 21.05 7.87
N GLY A 153 2.36 20.25 8.89
CA GLY A 153 2.99 20.26 10.20
C GLY A 153 2.68 21.51 11.02
N THR A 154 1.55 22.14 10.74
CA THR A 154 1.10 23.36 11.41
C THR A 154 0.20 23.08 12.62
N SER A 155 -0.26 21.85 12.82
CA SER A 155 -0.92 21.40 14.06
C SER A 155 0.14 21.08 15.12
N GLY A 156 -0.13 21.51 16.36
CA GLY A 156 0.82 21.37 17.45
C GLY A 156 1.04 19.94 17.94
N ASN A 157 0.01 19.08 17.79
CA ASN A 157 0.06 17.66 18.15
C ASN A 157 -1.00 16.87 17.40
N PHE A 158 -1.02 15.54 17.64
CA PHE A 158 -1.96 14.63 16.98
C PHE A 158 -3.42 14.85 17.42
N ASP A 159 -3.65 15.13 18.69
CA ASP A 159 -5.01 15.35 19.22
C ASP A 159 -5.65 16.60 18.61
N GLU A 160 -4.89 17.67 18.45
CA GLU A 160 -5.32 18.87 17.75
C GLU A 160 -5.64 18.59 16.27
N LEU A 161 -4.79 17.82 15.58
CA LEU A 161 -5.04 17.40 14.21
C LEU A 161 -6.36 16.62 14.10
N MET A 162 -6.61 15.70 15.02
CA MET A 162 -7.84 14.90 15.03
C MET A 162 -9.07 15.74 15.40
N ALA A 163 -8.96 16.65 16.35
CA ALA A 163 -10.03 17.59 16.66
C ALA A 163 -10.43 18.46 15.47
N ASN A 164 -9.46 18.76 14.58
CA ASN A 164 -9.65 19.48 13.33
C ASN A 164 -9.90 18.56 12.12
N ARG A 165 -10.28 17.28 12.34
CA ARG A 165 -10.59 16.31 11.27
C ARG A 165 -9.49 16.16 10.24
N GLY A 166 -8.23 16.19 10.68
CA GLY A 166 -7.06 16.08 9.82
C GLY A 166 -6.76 17.34 8.99
N ILE A 167 -7.49 18.44 9.21
CA ILE A 167 -7.26 19.71 8.51
C ILE A 167 -6.15 20.47 9.19
N GLU A 168 -5.14 20.87 8.42
CA GLU A 168 -4.08 21.76 8.86
C GLU A 168 -4.09 23.04 8.04
N PRO A 169 -3.86 24.21 8.66
CA PRO A 169 -3.59 25.43 7.90
C PRO A 169 -2.39 25.27 6.98
N VAL A 170 -2.45 25.88 5.82
CA VAL A 170 -1.27 25.99 4.94
C VAL A 170 -0.16 26.73 5.70
N LEU A 171 1.07 26.28 5.50
CA LEU A 171 2.24 26.90 6.14
C LEU A 171 2.33 28.39 5.73
N PRO A 172 2.50 29.33 6.71
CA PRO A 172 2.58 30.76 6.41
C PRO A 172 3.63 31.06 5.34
N GLY A 173 3.26 31.89 4.38
CA GLY A 173 4.09 32.29 3.24
C GLY A 173 4.07 31.35 2.03
N HIS A 174 3.27 30.28 2.11
CA HIS A 174 3.10 29.30 1.04
C HIS A 174 1.65 29.15 0.61
N THR A 175 1.43 28.46 -0.49
CA THR A 175 0.12 28.15 -1.06
C THR A 175 -0.10 26.64 -1.11
N GLU A 176 -1.35 26.22 -1.21
CA GLU A 176 -1.70 24.81 -1.37
C GLU A 176 -1.19 24.27 -2.71
N ASP A 177 -1.20 25.08 -3.77
CA ASP A 177 -0.66 24.72 -5.08
C ASP A 177 0.85 24.44 -5.05
N GLU A 178 1.61 25.18 -4.27
CA GLU A 178 3.03 24.86 -4.04
C GLU A 178 3.19 23.49 -3.37
N GLY A 179 2.33 23.20 -2.38
CA GLY A 179 2.32 21.89 -1.73
C GLY A 179 2.02 20.74 -2.69
N PHE A 180 1.03 20.88 -3.56
CA PHE A 180 0.73 19.89 -4.60
C PHE A 180 1.91 19.69 -5.54
N LYS A 181 2.52 20.77 -6.02
CA LYS A 181 3.71 20.70 -6.87
C LYS A 181 4.85 19.93 -6.21
N TRP A 182 5.14 20.20 -4.94
CA TRP A 182 6.19 19.49 -4.22
C TRP A 182 5.94 17.99 -4.09
N VAL A 183 4.68 17.60 -3.86
CA VAL A 183 4.28 16.19 -3.75
C VAL A 183 4.37 15.50 -5.09
N ILE A 184 3.86 16.12 -6.16
CA ILE A 184 3.91 15.58 -7.53
C ILE A 184 5.35 15.39 -7.96
N ASP A 185 6.19 16.42 -7.87
CA ASP A 185 7.62 16.37 -8.21
C ASP A 185 8.37 15.26 -7.41
N ALA A 186 8.00 15.03 -6.15
CA ALA A 186 8.62 14.02 -5.32
C ALA A 186 8.19 12.60 -5.70
N ILE A 187 6.90 12.38 -5.96
CA ILE A 187 6.37 11.08 -6.39
C ILE A 187 6.93 10.72 -7.77
N GLU A 188 6.93 11.64 -8.73
CA GLU A 188 7.50 11.41 -10.07
C GLU A 188 8.95 10.92 -10.01
N LYS A 189 9.77 11.45 -9.09
CA LYS A 189 11.15 10.99 -8.88
C LYS A 189 11.24 9.55 -8.35
N CYS A 190 10.19 9.04 -7.72
CA CYS A 190 10.14 7.67 -7.21
C CYS A 190 9.68 6.65 -8.26
N LEU A 191 8.90 7.09 -9.26
CA LEU A 191 8.28 6.20 -10.25
C LEU A 191 9.25 5.34 -11.06
N PRO A 192 10.42 5.84 -11.52
CA PRO A 192 11.37 4.99 -12.24
C PRO A 192 11.82 3.77 -11.42
N LYS A 193 11.99 3.93 -10.12
CA LYS A 193 12.34 2.80 -9.24
C LYS A 193 11.14 1.88 -9.00
N ALA A 194 9.94 2.41 -8.88
CA ALA A 194 8.72 1.63 -8.77
C ALA A 194 8.53 0.73 -10.00
N GLU A 195 8.71 1.27 -11.19
CA GLU A 195 8.66 0.54 -12.46
C GLU A 195 9.76 -0.53 -12.55
N GLU A 196 11.02 -0.18 -12.25
CA GLU A 196 12.15 -1.11 -12.25
C GLU A 196 11.89 -2.32 -11.34
N CYS A 197 11.29 -2.08 -10.17
CA CYS A 197 11.00 -3.11 -9.18
C CYS A 197 9.65 -3.83 -9.41
N GLY A 198 8.79 -3.34 -10.31
CA GLY A 198 7.43 -3.85 -10.49
C GLY A 198 6.56 -3.64 -9.25
N VAL A 199 6.76 -2.53 -8.53
CA VAL A 199 6.05 -2.17 -7.29
C VAL A 199 5.15 -0.98 -7.55
N ILE A 200 3.87 -1.09 -7.23
CA ILE A 200 2.90 0.01 -7.34
C ILE A 200 3.02 0.91 -6.11
N LEU A 201 3.06 2.22 -6.32
CA LEU A 201 2.86 3.20 -5.27
C LEU A 201 1.36 3.43 -5.07
N GLY A 202 0.81 2.99 -3.94
CA GLY A 202 -0.57 3.22 -3.55
C GLY A 202 -0.67 4.54 -2.76
N LEU A 203 -1.16 5.61 -3.39
CA LEU A 203 -1.39 6.87 -2.70
C LEU A 203 -2.66 6.77 -1.87
N GLU A 204 -2.49 6.81 -0.54
CA GLU A 204 -3.61 6.73 0.38
C GLU A 204 -4.30 8.10 0.54
N ASN A 205 -5.64 8.10 0.58
CA ASN A 205 -6.39 9.24 1.08
C ASN A 205 -6.13 9.40 2.59
N HIS A 206 -5.08 10.15 2.89
CA HIS A 206 -4.57 10.40 4.23
C HIS A 206 -4.55 11.91 4.49
N TRP A 207 -4.32 12.30 5.75
CA TRP A 207 -4.21 13.71 6.12
C TRP A 207 -3.14 14.44 5.30
N GLY A 208 -3.31 15.73 5.13
CA GLY A 208 -2.54 16.54 4.19
C GLY A 208 -3.29 16.75 2.89
N LEU A 209 -2.58 16.78 1.76
CA LEU A 209 -3.16 17.16 0.46
C LEU A 209 -4.08 16.09 -0.16
N ALA A 210 -3.88 14.81 0.20
CA ALA A 210 -4.73 13.71 -0.23
C ALA A 210 -5.91 13.43 0.73
N ARG A 211 -6.23 14.35 1.65
CA ARG A 211 -7.32 14.21 2.62
C ARG A 211 -8.71 14.18 1.96
N THR A 212 -8.85 14.81 0.81
CA THR A 212 -10.10 14.84 0.03
C THR A 212 -9.97 14.08 -1.27
N PRO A 213 -11.08 13.57 -1.84
CA PRO A 213 -11.05 12.93 -3.15
C PRO A 213 -10.46 13.83 -4.23
N GLU A 214 -10.79 15.12 -4.22
CA GLU A 214 -10.31 16.10 -5.21
C GLU A 214 -8.79 16.26 -5.13
N GLY A 215 -8.24 16.36 -3.91
CA GLY A 215 -6.79 16.47 -3.71
C GLY A 215 -6.05 15.19 -4.11
N LEU A 216 -6.59 14.02 -3.76
CA LEU A 216 -6.06 12.72 -4.16
C LEU A 216 -6.05 12.56 -5.68
N LEU A 217 -7.20 12.78 -6.32
CA LEU A 217 -7.37 12.64 -7.77
C LEU A 217 -6.55 13.67 -8.54
N ARG A 218 -6.37 14.90 -8.02
CA ARG A 218 -5.47 15.88 -8.61
C ARG A 218 -4.05 15.31 -8.77
N ILE A 219 -3.50 14.71 -7.72
CA ILE A 219 -2.15 14.13 -7.76
C ILE A 219 -2.07 12.97 -8.75
N VAL A 220 -3.01 12.02 -8.65
CA VAL A 220 -2.99 10.82 -9.49
C VAL A 220 -3.20 11.15 -10.96
N ASN A 221 -4.13 12.05 -11.29
CA ASN A 221 -4.44 12.42 -12.68
C ASN A 221 -3.34 13.31 -13.30
N GLU A 222 -2.66 14.16 -12.51
CA GLU A 222 -1.58 15.01 -13.02
C GLU A 222 -0.33 14.17 -13.33
N ILE A 223 -0.05 13.14 -12.54
CA ILE A 223 1.07 12.22 -12.74
C ILE A 223 0.76 11.19 -13.84
N ASP A 224 -0.46 10.70 -13.94
CA ASP A 224 -0.97 9.74 -14.94
C ASP A 224 -0.01 8.56 -15.21
N SER A 225 0.39 7.86 -14.18
CA SER A 225 1.33 6.73 -14.26
C SER A 225 0.68 5.41 -13.83
N PRO A 226 0.90 4.30 -14.55
CA PRO A 226 0.43 2.98 -14.12
C PRO A 226 1.08 2.52 -12.81
N TRP A 227 2.20 3.12 -12.41
CA TRP A 227 2.91 2.81 -11.17
C TRP A 227 2.47 3.66 -9.97
N LEU A 228 1.52 4.59 -10.17
CA LEU A 228 0.83 5.32 -9.11
C LEU A 228 -0.66 5.01 -9.17
N GLN A 229 -1.22 4.45 -8.11
CA GLN A 229 -2.63 4.12 -8.00
C GLN A 229 -3.21 4.63 -6.69
N VAL A 230 -4.54 4.70 -6.62
CA VAL A 230 -5.25 5.05 -5.38
C VAL A 230 -5.25 3.86 -4.43
N LEU A 231 -4.88 4.10 -3.17
CA LEU A 231 -5.14 3.20 -2.06
C LEU A 231 -6.22 3.84 -1.19
N LEU A 232 -7.44 3.30 -1.29
CA LEU A 232 -8.60 3.86 -0.60
C LEU A 232 -8.65 3.37 0.85
N ASP A 233 -8.51 4.31 1.80
CA ASP A 233 -8.84 4.10 3.21
C ASP A 233 -10.22 4.68 3.52
N THR A 234 -11.19 3.80 3.75
CA THR A 234 -12.57 4.20 4.04
C THR A 234 -12.73 4.89 5.39
N GLY A 235 -11.77 4.75 6.30
CA GLY A 235 -11.78 5.38 7.62
C GLY A 235 -11.19 6.79 7.65
N ASN A 236 -10.46 7.22 6.62
CA ASN A 236 -9.80 8.51 6.61
C ASN A 236 -10.65 9.66 6.07
N PHE A 237 -11.82 9.39 5.49
CA PHE A 237 -12.80 10.42 5.18
C PHE A 237 -13.59 10.77 6.44
N LEU A 238 -13.17 11.83 7.12
CA LEU A 238 -13.76 12.26 8.40
C LEU A 238 -15.02 13.12 8.25
N GLU A 239 -15.41 13.45 7.02
CA GLU A 239 -16.61 14.22 6.66
C GLU A 239 -17.37 13.48 5.55
N ASP A 240 -18.64 13.19 5.78
CA ASP A 240 -19.57 12.56 4.83
C ASP A 240 -18.91 11.43 4.00
N PRO A 241 -18.44 10.36 4.67
CA PRO A 241 -17.62 9.34 4.01
C PRO A 241 -18.34 8.64 2.85
N TYR A 242 -19.66 8.55 2.89
CA TYR A 242 -20.45 7.88 1.84
C TYR A 242 -20.40 8.65 0.52
N ASP A 243 -20.67 9.95 0.54
CA ASP A 243 -20.64 10.79 -0.66
C ASP A 243 -19.24 10.82 -1.29
N LYS A 244 -18.20 10.76 -0.47
CA LYS A 244 -16.80 10.78 -0.91
C LYS A 244 -16.30 9.45 -1.46
N LEU A 245 -16.92 8.34 -1.08
CA LEU A 245 -16.61 7.02 -1.63
C LEU A 245 -17.25 6.77 -3.00
N GLU A 246 -18.27 7.57 -3.37
CA GLU A 246 -18.92 7.49 -4.67
C GLU A 246 -18.22 8.30 -5.78
N MET A 247 -17.29 9.19 -5.43
CA MET A 247 -16.51 9.98 -6.38
C MET A 247 -15.41 9.14 -7.04
#